data_9cf451c63320e4e8f89177c56cce244e
#
_entry.id   9cf451c63320e4e8f89177c56cce244e
#
_cell.length_a   1.000
_cell.length_b   1.000
_cell.length_c   1.000
_cell.angle_alpha   90.00
_cell.angle_beta   90.00
_cell.angle_gamma   90.00
#
_symmetry.space_group_name_H-M   'P 1'
#
loop_
_entity.id
_entity.type
_entity.pdbx_description
1 polymer ?
#
loop_
_entity_poly.entity_id
_entity_poly.type
_entity_poly.pdbx_seq_one_letter_code
_entity_poly.pdbx_strand_id
1 'polypeptide(L)'
;MIPTRRHCLKSAAAAGTLAAVPTASVSAKNGALRADDISALFAQLPGDVAFKILAPNAKGKKAFVAQRNSDRMLFVASAIKTFVLCEALRQVDSENVVETLEQREVALDSTIWSLGSPIFNPPHVTGVVSERTAMEAMITRSDNTATDMMFRIAGADNVRAFIATAGLTRTLVPDSTRAFTGYLFGADDYKTITWERIEEVIQGPLVQPFLNPIETLASSADDLVSYYSRALQGEFFQHAETLDEFRRVLTLCDFIYLVPLPLGVSAYAKSGNADAKGFHARSIAGGMLFGDQWVFFAFLINWYAQEAQDPGTVGRYFAAINESLMLVKSSLSKD
;
A
#
# COMPACT_ATOMS: atom_id res chain seq x y z
N MET A 1 32.39 -9.38 -25.25
CA MET A 1 31.99 -9.45 -23.82
C MET A 1 31.52 -8.06 -23.43
N ILE A 2 30.22 -7.81 -23.46
CA ILE A 2 29.60 -6.51 -23.12
C ILE A 2 29.00 -6.68 -21.73
N PRO A 3 29.31 -5.84 -20.74
CA PRO A 3 28.72 -5.97 -19.41
C PRO A 3 27.26 -5.51 -19.44
N THR A 4 26.36 -6.43 -19.21
CA THR A 4 24.92 -6.16 -19.03
C THR A 4 24.71 -5.31 -17.77
N ARG A 5 24.35 -4.04 -17.97
CA ARG A 5 23.85 -3.17 -16.90
C ARG A 5 22.41 -3.58 -16.53
N ARG A 6 22.29 -4.54 -15.64
CA ARG A 6 21.03 -4.82 -14.92
C ARG A 6 20.85 -3.78 -13.81
N HIS A 7 20.34 -2.62 -14.14
CA HIS A 7 19.97 -1.58 -13.16
C HIS A 7 18.65 -0.96 -13.56
N CYS A 8 17.55 -1.66 -13.25
CA CYS A 8 16.26 -1.00 -13.04
C CYS A 8 15.38 -1.94 -12.23
N LEU A 9 14.81 -1.42 -11.16
CA LEU A 9 13.82 -2.08 -10.28
C LEU A 9 14.33 -3.30 -9.49
N LYS A 10 15.53 -3.22 -8.92
CA LYS A 10 15.84 -4.07 -7.77
C LYS A 10 15.10 -3.48 -6.56
N SER A 11 14.02 -4.13 -6.15
CA SER A 11 13.54 -4.04 -4.77
C SER A 11 14.61 -4.65 -3.86
N ALA A 12 15.68 -3.89 -3.60
CA ALA A 12 16.67 -4.29 -2.63
C ALA A 12 16.05 -4.08 -1.26
N ALA A 13 15.73 -5.19 -0.58
CA ALA A 13 15.66 -5.18 0.87
C ALA A 13 17.07 -4.85 1.38
N ALA A 14 17.42 -3.59 1.42
CA ALA A 14 18.61 -3.12 2.13
C ALA A 14 18.24 -3.13 3.61
N ALA A 15 18.66 -4.18 4.32
CA ALA A 15 18.84 -4.11 5.76
C ALA A 15 19.97 -3.11 6.04
N GLY A 16 19.65 -1.82 5.89
CA GLY A 16 20.51 -0.73 6.32
C GLY A 16 20.44 -0.66 7.84
N THR A 17 21.59 -0.73 8.49
CA THR A 17 21.76 -0.35 9.89
C THR A 17 21.16 1.05 10.06
N LEU A 18 20.03 1.13 10.77
CA LEU A 18 19.40 2.37 11.19
C LEU A 18 20.39 3.10 12.11
N ALA A 19 21.14 4.05 11.55
CA ALA A 19 21.82 5.03 12.36
C ALA A 19 20.75 5.80 13.14
N ALA A 20 20.87 5.84 14.46
CA ALA A 20 19.96 6.56 15.33
C ALA A 20 19.97 8.05 14.91
N VAL A 21 18.90 8.47 14.21
CA VAL A 21 18.62 9.88 13.99
C VAL A 21 18.19 10.45 15.34
N PRO A 22 18.77 11.54 15.83
CA PRO A 22 18.32 12.15 17.08
C PRO A 22 16.89 12.64 16.87
N THR A 23 15.95 11.92 17.43
CA THR A 23 14.56 12.34 17.55
C THR A 23 14.53 13.54 18.50
N ALA A 24 14.16 14.71 17.99
CA ALA A 24 13.69 15.77 18.85
C ALA A 24 12.42 15.24 19.54
N SER A 25 12.58 14.73 20.77
CA SER A 25 11.45 14.26 21.55
C SER A 25 10.51 15.44 21.78
N VAL A 26 9.37 15.44 21.10
CA VAL A 26 8.24 16.29 21.46
C VAL A 26 7.74 15.76 22.79
N SER A 27 8.33 16.28 23.87
CA SER A 27 7.84 16.01 25.22
C SER A 27 6.41 16.51 25.29
N ALA A 28 5.46 15.60 25.43
CA ALA A 28 4.07 15.95 25.69
C ALA A 28 4.06 16.81 26.97
N LYS A 29 4.06 18.13 26.80
CA LYS A 29 3.69 19.05 27.88
C LYS A 29 2.29 18.61 28.33
N ASN A 30 2.00 18.59 29.60
CA ASN A 30 0.80 18.11 30.30
C ASN A 30 -0.57 18.57 29.71
N GLY A 31 -0.81 18.32 28.42
CA GLY A 31 -2.01 18.67 27.66
C GLY A 31 -2.51 17.51 26.80
N ALA A 32 -3.78 17.55 26.42
CA ALA A 32 -4.35 16.61 25.46
C ALA A 32 -3.60 16.70 24.13
N LEU A 33 -3.38 15.56 23.46
CA LEU A 33 -2.78 15.49 22.11
C LEU A 33 -3.61 16.30 21.12
N ARG A 34 -2.95 17.15 20.30
CA ARG A 34 -3.59 17.97 19.28
C ARG A 34 -3.14 17.54 17.88
N ALA A 35 -3.99 17.78 16.90
CA ALA A 35 -3.67 17.50 15.49
C ALA A 35 -2.40 18.24 15.03
N ASP A 36 -2.15 19.45 15.53
CA ASP A 36 -0.95 20.24 15.20
C ASP A 36 0.35 19.57 15.67
N ASP A 37 0.31 18.86 16.81
CA ASP A 37 1.48 18.15 17.36
C ASP A 37 1.89 17.03 16.39
N ILE A 38 0.92 16.34 15.79
CA ILE A 38 1.16 15.35 14.72
C ILE A 38 1.66 16.02 13.45
N SER A 39 1.03 17.12 13.01
CA SER A 39 1.41 17.82 11.77
C SER A 39 2.84 18.34 11.81
N ALA A 40 3.33 18.75 12.97
CA ALA A 40 4.69 19.23 13.16
C ALA A 40 5.76 18.15 12.85
N LEU A 41 5.47 16.87 13.08
CA LEU A 41 6.40 15.76 12.81
C LEU A 41 6.74 15.63 11.31
N PHE A 42 5.82 16.06 10.45
CA PHE A 42 5.98 16.00 8.99
C PHE A 42 6.46 17.31 8.36
N ALA A 43 6.72 18.35 9.14
CA ALA A 43 7.03 19.69 8.64
C ALA A 43 8.33 19.77 7.84
N GLN A 44 9.33 18.91 8.15
CA GLN A 44 10.65 18.91 7.52
C GLN A 44 10.76 17.92 6.35
N LEU A 45 9.69 17.26 5.97
CA LEU A 45 9.70 16.35 4.82
C LEU A 45 9.54 17.15 3.52
N PRO A 46 10.29 16.79 2.47
CA PRO A 46 10.17 17.44 1.16
C PRO A 46 8.90 17.00 0.42
N GLY A 47 8.55 17.75 -0.61
CA GLY A 47 7.49 17.39 -1.55
C GLY A 47 6.08 17.45 -0.99
N ASP A 48 5.25 16.60 -1.51
CA ASP A 48 3.82 16.54 -1.21
C ASP A 48 3.54 15.50 -0.13
N VAL A 49 3.20 15.97 1.06
CA VAL A 49 2.84 15.14 2.22
C VAL A 49 1.35 15.27 2.48
N ALA A 50 0.67 14.11 2.57
CA ALA A 50 -0.71 14.01 2.98
C ALA A 50 -0.87 12.91 4.03
N PHE A 51 -1.67 13.14 5.06
CA PHE A 51 -2.01 12.11 6.01
C PHE A 51 -3.38 12.32 6.65
N LYS A 52 -3.94 11.24 7.16
CA LYS A 52 -5.09 11.24 8.07
C LYS A 52 -4.94 10.14 9.10
N ILE A 53 -5.25 10.46 10.34
CA ILE A 53 -5.41 9.54 11.45
C ILE A 53 -6.82 9.74 12.00
N LEU A 54 -7.55 8.65 12.17
CA LEU A 54 -8.89 8.63 12.73
C LEU A 54 -8.95 7.59 13.85
N ALA A 55 -9.16 8.03 15.08
CA ALA A 55 -9.61 7.17 16.16
C ALA A 55 -11.11 7.46 16.40
N PRO A 56 -12.02 6.56 16.02
CA PRO A 56 -13.44 6.74 16.23
C PRO A 56 -13.78 6.81 17.73
N ASN A 57 -14.96 7.37 18.05
CA ASN A 57 -15.45 7.37 19.43
C ASN A 57 -15.49 5.95 20.00
N ALA A 58 -14.83 5.77 21.14
CA ALA A 58 -14.97 4.57 21.95
C ALA A 58 -15.35 4.96 23.37
N LYS A 59 -16.32 4.27 23.96
CA LYS A 59 -16.70 4.41 25.38
C LYS A 59 -16.95 5.86 25.84
N GLY A 60 -17.60 6.68 24.98
CA GLY A 60 -17.98 8.05 25.32
C GLY A 60 -16.89 9.11 25.13
N LYS A 61 -15.72 8.74 24.63
CA LYS A 61 -14.66 9.70 24.27
C LYS A 61 -14.93 10.29 22.88
N LYS A 62 -14.59 11.57 22.67
CA LYS A 62 -14.67 12.20 21.34
C LYS A 62 -13.70 11.52 20.37
N ALA A 63 -14.10 11.42 19.09
CA ALA A 63 -13.20 10.99 18.03
C ALA A 63 -11.95 11.88 18.00
N PHE A 64 -10.78 11.26 17.84
CA PHE A 64 -9.56 11.98 17.53
C PHE A 64 -9.33 11.96 16.03
N VAL A 65 -9.09 13.13 15.46
CA VAL A 65 -8.74 13.28 14.03
C VAL A 65 -7.52 14.19 13.93
N ALA A 66 -6.49 13.70 13.24
CA ALA A 66 -5.38 14.52 12.77
C ALA A 66 -5.22 14.33 11.27
N GLN A 67 -5.10 15.42 10.52
CA GLN A 67 -5.02 15.36 9.06
C GLN A 67 -4.25 16.54 8.49
N ARG A 68 -3.62 16.30 7.32
CA ARG A 68 -2.95 17.32 6.50
C ARG A 68 -3.12 16.95 5.03
N ASN A 69 -3.64 17.87 4.22
CA ASN A 69 -3.87 17.66 2.77
C ASN A 69 -4.59 16.33 2.47
N SER A 70 -5.49 15.89 3.36
CA SER A 70 -6.02 14.52 3.37
C SER A 70 -6.89 14.20 2.16
N ASP A 71 -7.47 15.20 1.52
CA ASP A 71 -8.26 15.12 0.29
C ASP A 71 -7.40 15.13 -1.00
N ARG A 72 -6.09 15.42 -0.87
CA ARG A 72 -5.20 15.50 -2.02
C ARG A 72 -4.91 14.12 -2.59
N MET A 73 -5.16 13.94 -3.90
CA MET A 73 -4.78 12.73 -4.61
C MET A 73 -3.25 12.70 -4.81
N LEU A 74 -2.61 11.62 -4.37
CA LEU A 74 -1.19 11.34 -4.55
C LEU A 74 -1.01 9.97 -5.20
N PHE A 75 0.15 9.75 -5.82
CA PHE A 75 0.55 8.42 -6.24
C PHE A 75 0.89 7.59 -4.98
N VAL A 76 0.18 6.47 -4.81
CA VAL A 76 0.28 5.64 -3.60
C VAL A 76 0.89 4.26 -3.88
N ALA A 77 1.30 4.01 -5.12
CA ALA A 77 1.90 2.76 -5.54
C ALA A 77 1.08 1.54 -5.06
N SER A 78 1.73 0.54 -4.51
CA SER A 78 1.14 -0.74 -4.11
C SER A 78 0.11 -0.67 -2.97
N ALA A 79 -0.12 0.51 -2.35
CA ALA A 79 -1.20 0.61 -1.36
C ALA A 79 -2.59 0.31 -1.98
N ILE A 80 -2.75 0.45 -3.31
CA ILE A 80 -4.01 0.12 -4.00
C ILE A 80 -4.34 -1.37 -3.99
N LYS A 81 -3.38 -2.25 -3.74
CA LYS A 81 -3.56 -3.71 -3.76
C LYS A 81 -4.60 -4.19 -2.74
N THR A 82 -4.85 -3.39 -1.71
CA THR A 82 -5.91 -3.65 -0.74
C THR A 82 -7.31 -3.65 -1.36
N PHE A 83 -7.55 -2.81 -2.39
CA PHE A 83 -8.83 -2.78 -3.11
C PHE A 83 -9.02 -4.03 -3.97
N VAL A 84 -7.93 -4.48 -4.60
CA VAL A 84 -7.91 -5.74 -5.38
C VAL A 84 -8.18 -6.93 -4.46
N LEU A 85 -7.51 -6.99 -3.29
CA LEU A 85 -7.75 -8.02 -2.27
C LEU A 85 -9.21 -8.03 -1.81
N CYS A 86 -9.76 -6.86 -1.48
CA CYS A 86 -11.14 -6.74 -1.00
C CYS A 86 -12.14 -7.23 -2.05
N GLU A 87 -12.01 -6.78 -3.31
CA GLU A 87 -12.94 -7.17 -4.37
C GLU A 87 -12.83 -8.67 -4.71
N ALA A 88 -11.61 -9.21 -4.75
CA ALA A 88 -11.42 -10.65 -4.96
C ALA A 88 -12.09 -11.49 -3.86
N LEU A 89 -11.96 -11.09 -2.60
CA LEU A 89 -12.63 -11.75 -1.47
C LEU A 89 -14.15 -11.59 -1.51
N ARG A 90 -14.65 -10.41 -1.92
CA ARG A 90 -16.11 -10.19 -2.08
C ARG A 90 -16.74 -11.12 -3.09
N GLN A 91 -16.02 -11.49 -4.14
CA GLN A 91 -16.52 -12.41 -5.19
C GLN A 91 -16.65 -13.87 -4.71
N VAL A 92 -15.99 -14.23 -3.62
CA VAL A 92 -16.00 -15.57 -3.02
C VAL A 92 -16.50 -15.56 -1.57
N ASP A 93 -17.15 -14.48 -1.17
CA ASP A 93 -17.62 -14.23 0.20
C ASP A 93 -18.55 -15.36 0.67
N SER A 94 -18.08 -16.19 1.59
CA SER A 94 -18.78 -17.37 2.09
C SER A 94 -18.16 -17.90 3.39
N GLU A 95 -18.89 -18.78 4.07
CA GLU A 95 -18.38 -19.52 5.24
C GLU A 95 -17.17 -20.42 4.89
N ASN A 96 -17.05 -20.86 3.63
CA ASN A 96 -15.98 -21.73 3.15
C ASN A 96 -14.95 -20.98 2.29
N VAL A 97 -14.77 -19.67 2.51
CA VAL A 97 -13.88 -18.82 1.70
C VAL A 97 -12.45 -19.34 1.63
N VAL A 98 -11.89 -19.81 2.74
CA VAL A 98 -10.51 -20.33 2.80
C VAL A 98 -10.35 -21.55 1.93
N GLU A 99 -11.23 -22.54 2.06
CA GLU A 99 -11.20 -23.75 1.24
C GLU A 99 -11.37 -23.43 -0.25
N THR A 100 -12.29 -22.51 -0.56
CA THR A 100 -12.52 -22.04 -1.94
C THR A 100 -11.25 -21.46 -2.54
N LEU A 101 -10.56 -20.57 -1.82
CA LEU A 101 -9.33 -19.94 -2.27
C LEU A 101 -8.15 -20.90 -2.39
N GLU A 102 -8.10 -21.95 -1.58
CA GLU A 102 -7.07 -23.00 -1.64
C GLU A 102 -7.26 -23.94 -2.83
N GLN A 103 -8.51 -24.22 -3.20
CA GLN A 103 -8.86 -25.12 -4.31
C GLN A 103 -8.79 -24.46 -5.69
N ARG A 104 -8.94 -23.14 -5.76
CA ARG A 104 -8.86 -22.41 -7.02
C ARG A 104 -7.40 -22.17 -7.40
N GLU A 105 -7.04 -22.61 -8.60
CA GLU A 105 -5.68 -22.52 -9.12
C GLU A 105 -5.54 -21.43 -10.18
N VAL A 106 -4.39 -20.77 -10.18
CA VAL A 106 -4.01 -19.72 -11.14
C VAL A 106 -2.70 -20.10 -11.81
N ALA A 107 -2.67 -20.02 -13.13
CA ALA A 107 -1.45 -20.25 -13.89
C ALA A 107 -0.40 -19.16 -13.62
N LEU A 108 0.83 -19.59 -13.42
CA LEU A 108 2.03 -18.76 -13.25
C LEU A 108 2.96 -18.98 -14.44
N ASP A 109 2.82 -18.14 -15.47
CA ASP A 109 3.58 -18.20 -16.71
C ASP A 109 3.75 -16.79 -17.31
N SER A 110 4.34 -16.70 -18.52
CA SER A 110 4.61 -15.42 -19.19
C SER A 110 3.35 -14.58 -19.47
N THR A 111 2.17 -15.19 -19.48
CA THR A 111 0.91 -14.45 -19.71
C THR A 111 0.55 -13.52 -18.56
N ILE A 112 1.11 -13.79 -17.33
CA ILE A 112 0.81 -13.03 -16.14
C ILE A 112 2.04 -12.35 -15.51
N TRP A 113 3.26 -12.72 -15.90
CA TRP A 113 4.47 -12.15 -15.30
C TRP A 113 4.50 -10.63 -15.34
N SER A 114 4.95 -10.03 -14.25
CA SER A 114 5.10 -8.59 -14.09
C SER A 114 6.39 -8.25 -13.35
N LEU A 115 6.96 -7.09 -13.62
CA LEU A 115 8.18 -6.61 -12.97
C LEU A 115 7.90 -6.26 -11.51
N GLY A 116 8.92 -6.43 -10.65
CA GLY A 116 8.78 -6.16 -9.22
C GLY A 116 8.06 -7.29 -8.47
N SER A 117 8.34 -8.53 -8.85
CA SER A 117 7.75 -9.76 -8.30
C SER A 117 8.77 -10.55 -7.50
N PRO A 118 9.03 -10.19 -6.23
CA PRO A 118 10.10 -10.81 -5.44
C PRO A 118 9.81 -12.25 -5.00
N ILE A 119 8.55 -12.70 -5.01
CA ILE A 119 8.15 -14.07 -4.66
C ILE A 119 8.11 -14.93 -5.92
N PHE A 120 7.33 -14.53 -6.91
CA PHE A 120 7.16 -15.30 -8.15
C PHE A 120 8.32 -15.13 -9.14
N ASN A 121 9.14 -14.10 -8.93
CA ASN A 121 10.47 -13.93 -9.54
C ASN A 121 10.54 -14.35 -11.03
N PRO A 122 9.73 -13.76 -11.93
CA PRO A 122 9.75 -14.14 -13.33
C PRO A 122 11.14 -13.89 -13.97
N PRO A 123 11.58 -14.72 -14.89
CA PRO A 123 10.88 -15.88 -15.46
C PRO A 123 11.22 -17.21 -14.76
N HIS A 124 11.73 -17.18 -13.52
CA HIS A 124 12.34 -18.32 -12.84
C HIS A 124 11.35 -19.26 -12.16
N VAL A 125 10.15 -18.77 -11.81
CA VAL A 125 9.10 -19.60 -11.22
C VAL A 125 7.92 -19.71 -12.17
N THR A 126 7.50 -20.96 -12.43
CA THR A 126 6.37 -21.29 -13.31
C THR A 126 5.54 -22.42 -12.68
N GLY A 127 4.32 -22.60 -13.14
CA GLY A 127 3.43 -23.67 -12.72
C GLY A 127 2.02 -23.16 -12.40
N VAL A 128 1.46 -23.61 -11.30
CA VAL A 128 0.19 -23.15 -10.78
C VAL A 128 0.31 -22.85 -9.28
N VAL A 129 -0.46 -21.89 -8.82
CA VAL A 129 -0.58 -21.56 -7.39
C VAL A 129 -2.05 -21.39 -7.04
N SER A 130 -2.42 -21.57 -5.76
CA SER A 130 -3.78 -21.26 -5.34
C SER A 130 -4.04 -19.75 -5.32
N GLU A 131 -5.31 -19.34 -5.47
CA GLU A 131 -5.71 -17.94 -5.32
C GLU A 131 -5.27 -17.39 -3.96
N ARG A 132 -5.34 -18.19 -2.89
CA ARG A 132 -4.88 -17.82 -1.55
C ARG A 132 -3.40 -17.48 -1.53
N THR A 133 -2.56 -18.31 -2.15
CA THR A 133 -1.11 -18.05 -2.27
C THR A 133 -0.83 -16.77 -3.05
N ALA A 134 -1.58 -16.51 -4.13
CA ALA A 134 -1.45 -15.27 -4.88
C ALA A 134 -1.83 -14.04 -4.05
N MET A 135 -2.93 -14.09 -3.28
CA MET A 135 -3.32 -13.01 -2.36
C MET A 135 -2.25 -12.73 -1.32
N GLU A 136 -1.69 -13.77 -0.72
CA GLU A 136 -0.62 -13.65 0.27
C GLU A 136 0.64 -13.03 -0.33
N ALA A 137 1.09 -13.49 -1.49
CA ALA A 137 2.25 -12.94 -2.19
C ALA A 137 2.05 -11.46 -2.56
N MET A 138 0.85 -11.09 -3.04
CA MET A 138 0.47 -9.73 -3.38
C MET A 138 0.59 -8.79 -2.17
N ILE A 139 0.19 -9.22 -1.00
CA ILE A 139 0.18 -8.37 0.21
C ILE A 139 1.51 -8.44 0.96
N THR A 140 2.05 -9.63 1.21
CA THR A 140 3.25 -9.84 2.04
C THR A 140 4.46 -9.11 1.48
N ARG A 141 4.82 -9.40 0.22
CA ARG A 141 6.00 -8.85 -0.45
C ARG A 141 5.67 -7.91 -1.59
N SER A 142 4.39 -7.53 -1.68
CA SER A 142 3.93 -6.63 -2.74
C SER A 142 4.24 -7.13 -4.16
N ASP A 143 4.20 -8.44 -4.38
CA ASP A 143 4.51 -9.10 -5.65
C ASP A 143 3.57 -8.63 -6.77
N ASN A 144 4.13 -8.14 -7.88
CA ASN A 144 3.33 -7.57 -8.96
C ASN A 144 2.73 -8.65 -9.88
N THR A 145 3.42 -9.79 -10.07
CA THR A 145 2.84 -10.94 -10.79
C THR A 145 1.62 -11.46 -10.03
N ALA A 146 1.73 -11.61 -8.70
CA ALA A 146 0.60 -11.95 -7.85
C ALA A 146 -0.53 -10.91 -7.94
N THR A 147 -0.19 -9.63 -8.03
CA THR A 147 -1.17 -8.56 -8.20
C THR A 147 -1.92 -8.70 -9.52
N ASP A 148 -1.22 -8.97 -10.61
CA ASP A 148 -1.83 -9.12 -11.93
C ASP A 148 -2.67 -10.40 -12.03
N MET A 149 -2.28 -11.49 -11.31
CA MET A 149 -3.16 -12.64 -11.08
C MET A 149 -4.48 -12.22 -10.44
N MET A 150 -4.40 -11.44 -9.35
CA MET A 150 -5.59 -11.01 -8.62
C MET A 150 -6.42 -10.00 -9.41
N PHE A 151 -5.81 -9.12 -10.22
CA PHE A 151 -6.55 -8.28 -11.16
C PHE A 151 -7.27 -9.09 -12.25
N ARG A 152 -6.64 -10.18 -12.73
CA ARG A 152 -7.29 -11.08 -13.69
C ARG A 152 -8.49 -11.80 -13.09
N ILE A 153 -8.41 -12.22 -11.83
CA ILE A 153 -9.48 -12.91 -11.10
C ILE A 153 -10.60 -11.93 -10.74
N ALA A 154 -10.28 -10.84 -10.07
CA ALA A 154 -11.27 -9.87 -9.62
C ALA A 154 -11.90 -9.08 -10.77
N GLY A 155 -11.15 -8.84 -11.84
CA GLY A 155 -11.49 -7.92 -12.92
C GLY A 155 -11.20 -6.47 -12.53
N ALA A 156 -10.32 -5.78 -13.29
CA ALA A 156 -9.96 -4.40 -12.99
C ALA A 156 -11.18 -3.46 -12.95
N ASP A 157 -12.15 -3.68 -13.86
CA ASP A 157 -13.40 -2.91 -13.89
C ASP A 157 -14.29 -3.18 -12.67
N ASN A 158 -14.32 -4.40 -12.16
CA ASN A 158 -15.03 -4.71 -10.92
C ASN A 158 -14.39 -4.02 -9.72
N VAL A 159 -13.05 -3.98 -9.65
CA VAL A 159 -12.33 -3.22 -8.63
C VAL A 159 -12.67 -1.73 -8.71
N ARG A 160 -12.71 -1.14 -9.91
CA ARG A 160 -13.12 0.27 -10.12
C ARG A 160 -14.58 0.50 -9.71
N ALA A 161 -15.48 -0.42 -10.07
CA ALA A 161 -16.90 -0.35 -9.69
C ALA A 161 -17.07 -0.43 -8.16
N PHE A 162 -16.32 -1.31 -7.49
CA PHE A 162 -16.28 -1.37 -6.03
C PHE A 162 -15.81 -0.05 -5.43
N ILE A 163 -14.69 0.51 -5.90
CA ILE A 163 -14.15 1.81 -5.46
C ILE A 163 -15.19 2.91 -5.61
N ALA A 164 -15.87 2.99 -6.76
CA ALA A 164 -16.91 3.97 -7.02
C ALA A 164 -18.13 3.80 -6.09
N THR A 165 -18.61 2.55 -5.91
CA THR A 165 -19.73 2.23 -5.02
C THR A 165 -19.39 2.54 -3.56
N ALA A 166 -18.14 2.35 -3.16
CA ALA A 166 -17.65 2.72 -1.84
C ALA A 166 -17.47 4.24 -1.67
N GLY A 167 -17.71 5.05 -2.71
CA GLY A 167 -17.61 6.51 -2.64
C GLY A 167 -16.18 7.06 -2.55
N LEU A 168 -15.18 6.29 -3.00
CA LEU A 168 -13.76 6.64 -2.94
C LEU A 168 -13.36 7.41 -4.20
N THR A 169 -13.70 8.69 -4.25
CA THR A 169 -13.66 9.52 -5.46
C THR A 169 -12.26 9.96 -5.89
N ARG A 170 -11.26 9.76 -5.04
CA ARG A 170 -9.86 10.11 -5.29
C ARG A 170 -8.97 8.89 -5.49
N THR A 171 -9.57 7.69 -5.65
CA THR A 171 -8.85 6.43 -5.80
C THR A 171 -8.93 5.94 -7.23
N LEU A 172 -7.76 5.69 -7.83
CA LEU A 172 -7.60 5.17 -9.19
C LEU A 172 -6.73 3.93 -9.18
N VAL A 173 -7.12 2.93 -9.95
CA VAL A 173 -6.36 1.69 -10.14
C VAL A 173 -6.15 1.40 -11.62
N PRO A 174 -4.99 0.84 -12.02
CA PRO A 174 -4.67 0.51 -13.40
C PRO A 174 -5.44 -0.74 -13.88
N ASP A 175 -5.29 -1.08 -15.15
CA ASP A 175 -5.77 -2.36 -15.69
C ASP A 175 -4.96 -3.54 -15.14
N SER A 176 -3.65 -3.35 -14.97
CA SER A 176 -2.72 -4.27 -14.31
C SER A 176 -1.41 -3.53 -13.95
N THR A 177 -0.56 -4.14 -13.15
CA THR A 177 0.78 -3.54 -12.86
C THR A 177 1.67 -3.59 -14.11
N ARG A 178 1.48 -4.57 -14.98
CA ARG A 178 2.18 -4.67 -16.26
C ARG A 178 1.71 -3.58 -17.24
N ALA A 179 0.40 -3.36 -17.37
CA ALA A 179 -0.15 -2.29 -18.19
C ALA A 179 0.33 -0.91 -17.71
N PHE A 180 0.28 -0.66 -16.41
CA PHE A 180 0.84 0.55 -15.79
C PHE A 180 2.32 0.75 -16.19
N THR A 181 3.15 -0.30 -16.07
CA THR A 181 4.56 -0.21 -16.43
C THR A 181 4.74 0.10 -17.93
N GLY A 182 4.02 -0.62 -18.80
CA GLY A 182 4.07 -0.38 -20.25
C GLY A 182 3.68 1.07 -20.60
N TYR A 183 2.63 1.59 -19.99
CA TYR A 183 2.20 2.97 -20.18
C TYR A 183 3.27 3.99 -19.72
N LEU A 184 3.88 3.78 -18.56
CA LEU A 184 4.93 4.67 -18.06
C LEU A 184 6.12 4.77 -19.00
N PHE A 185 6.48 3.70 -19.68
CA PHE A 185 7.57 3.65 -20.67
C PHE A 185 7.11 3.95 -22.11
N GLY A 186 5.87 4.37 -22.31
CA GLY A 186 5.35 4.84 -23.61
C GLY A 186 5.05 3.73 -24.61
N ALA A 187 4.72 2.52 -24.16
CA ALA A 187 4.27 1.46 -25.05
C ALA A 187 2.84 1.75 -25.54
N ASP A 188 2.65 1.80 -26.87
CA ASP A 188 1.32 2.01 -27.46
C ASP A 188 0.37 0.84 -27.21
N ASP A 189 0.94 -0.37 -27.08
CA ASP A 189 0.24 -1.63 -26.80
C ASP A 189 0.15 -1.97 -25.29
N TYR A 190 0.32 -0.99 -24.39
CA TYR A 190 0.45 -1.19 -22.95
C TYR A 190 -0.64 -2.06 -22.32
N LYS A 191 -1.89 -2.04 -22.85
CA LYS A 191 -3.01 -2.85 -22.32
C LYS A 191 -2.85 -4.34 -22.56
N THR A 192 -2.18 -4.72 -23.65
CA THR A 192 -1.98 -6.10 -24.07
C THR A 192 -0.51 -6.49 -24.12
N ILE A 193 0.34 -5.66 -23.51
CA ILE A 193 1.80 -5.79 -23.59
C ILE A 193 2.26 -7.15 -23.04
N THR A 194 3.12 -7.84 -23.82
CA THR A 194 3.69 -9.13 -23.41
C THR A 194 4.87 -8.97 -22.44
N TRP A 195 5.31 -10.08 -21.86
CA TRP A 195 6.48 -10.08 -20.99
C TRP A 195 7.74 -9.62 -21.72
N GLU A 196 7.97 -10.17 -22.91
CA GLU A 196 9.14 -9.83 -23.75
C GLU A 196 9.14 -8.35 -24.13
N ARG A 197 7.96 -7.80 -24.43
CA ARG A 197 7.83 -6.38 -24.77
C ARG A 197 8.07 -5.47 -23.57
N ILE A 198 7.67 -5.88 -22.35
CA ILE A 198 8.00 -5.16 -21.13
C ILE A 198 9.52 -5.11 -20.91
N GLU A 199 10.21 -6.25 -21.05
CA GLU A 199 11.68 -6.31 -20.90
C GLU A 199 12.41 -5.40 -21.90
N GLU A 200 11.83 -5.20 -23.08
CA GLU A 200 12.35 -4.28 -24.10
C GLU A 200 12.09 -2.80 -23.72
N VAL A 201 10.84 -2.42 -23.46
CA VAL A 201 10.48 -1.00 -23.29
C VAL A 201 11.10 -0.37 -22.05
N ILE A 202 11.34 -1.12 -20.97
CA ILE A 202 11.98 -0.62 -19.75
C ILE A 202 13.47 -0.29 -19.90
N GLN A 203 14.08 -0.62 -21.04
CA GLN A 203 15.44 -0.15 -21.37
C GLN A 203 15.44 1.32 -21.79
N GLY A 204 14.29 1.86 -22.18
CA GLY A 204 14.09 3.26 -22.52
C GLY A 204 13.89 4.16 -21.29
N PRO A 205 13.69 5.45 -21.52
CA PRO A 205 13.35 6.39 -20.47
C PRO A 205 11.89 6.27 -20.03
N LEU A 206 11.57 6.73 -18.82
CA LEU A 206 10.19 7.01 -18.42
C LEU A 206 9.64 8.16 -19.27
N VAL A 207 8.46 7.94 -19.87
CA VAL A 207 7.80 8.88 -20.78
C VAL A 207 6.61 9.55 -20.11
N GLN A 208 5.87 8.80 -19.29
CA GLN A 208 4.67 9.29 -18.62
C GLN A 208 4.91 9.53 -17.12
N PRO A 209 4.21 10.49 -16.51
CA PRO A 209 4.27 10.69 -15.07
C PRO A 209 3.60 9.54 -14.33
N PHE A 210 4.06 9.24 -13.11
CA PHE A 210 3.46 8.23 -12.24
C PHE A 210 2.00 8.54 -11.89
N LEU A 211 1.70 9.81 -11.56
CA LEU A 211 0.35 10.29 -11.37
C LEU A 211 -0.19 10.82 -12.70
N ASN A 212 -1.09 10.09 -13.31
CA ASN A 212 -1.68 10.40 -14.62
C ASN A 212 -3.16 9.94 -14.65
N PRO A 213 -3.97 10.38 -15.62
CA PRO A 213 -5.40 10.06 -15.66
C PRO A 213 -5.73 8.72 -16.32
N ILE A 214 -4.75 7.96 -16.84
CA ILE A 214 -4.99 6.77 -17.67
C ILE A 214 -4.62 5.49 -16.92
N GLU A 215 -3.34 5.32 -16.60
CA GLU A 215 -2.82 4.17 -15.88
C GLU A 215 -2.06 4.67 -14.66
N THR A 216 -2.66 4.62 -13.47
CA THR A 216 -2.04 5.11 -12.25
C THR A 216 -2.48 4.31 -11.03
N LEU A 217 -1.71 4.42 -9.96
CA LEU A 217 -1.99 3.85 -8.66
C LEU A 217 -2.09 5.03 -7.67
N ALA A 218 -3.26 5.64 -7.61
CA ALA A 218 -3.47 6.89 -6.88
C ALA A 218 -4.59 6.77 -5.85
N SER A 219 -4.47 7.55 -4.77
CA SER A 219 -5.52 7.70 -3.77
C SER A 219 -5.30 8.95 -2.93
N SER A 220 -6.24 9.24 -2.04
CA SER A 220 -6.11 10.26 -0.99
C SER A 220 -6.08 9.61 0.40
N ALA A 221 -5.57 10.33 1.39
CA ALA A 221 -5.60 9.86 2.77
C ALA A 221 -7.03 9.74 3.31
N ASP A 222 -7.94 10.59 2.83
CA ASP A 222 -9.37 10.51 3.16
C ASP A 222 -9.99 9.22 2.65
N ASP A 223 -9.79 8.88 1.37
CA ASP A 223 -10.32 7.66 0.76
C ASP A 223 -9.77 6.42 1.45
N LEU A 224 -8.45 6.37 1.67
CA LEU A 224 -7.81 5.22 2.32
C LEU A 224 -8.31 5.02 3.76
N VAL A 225 -8.43 6.08 4.56
CA VAL A 225 -8.96 5.98 5.93
C VAL A 225 -10.44 5.61 5.93
N SER A 226 -11.24 6.19 5.04
CA SER A 226 -12.65 5.82 4.85
C SER A 226 -12.79 4.34 4.50
N TYR A 227 -12.01 3.86 3.53
CA TYR A 227 -12.00 2.46 3.12
C TYR A 227 -11.61 1.52 4.27
N TYR A 228 -10.45 1.74 4.91
CA TYR A 228 -9.98 0.85 5.96
C TYR A 228 -10.89 0.85 7.20
N SER A 229 -11.49 1.98 7.54
CA SER A 229 -12.43 2.06 8.66
C SER A 229 -13.69 1.21 8.45
N ARG A 230 -14.11 1.05 7.21
CA ARG A 230 -15.28 0.24 6.81
C ARG A 230 -14.89 -1.22 6.56
N ALA A 231 -13.84 -1.45 5.78
CA ALA A 231 -13.38 -2.79 5.42
C ALA A 231 -12.97 -3.63 6.63
N LEU A 232 -12.16 -3.05 7.53
CA LEU A 232 -11.72 -3.75 8.74
C LEU A 232 -12.83 -3.97 9.78
N GLN A 233 -13.97 -3.31 9.64
CA GLN A 233 -15.17 -3.54 10.45
C GLN A 233 -16.21 -4.41 9.76
N GLY A 234 -15.89 -4.96 8.56
CA GLY A 234 -16.70 -5.96 7.87
C GLY A 234 -17.80 -5.41 6.99
N GLU A 235 -17.85 -4.08 6.72
CA GLU A 235 -18.94 -3.48 5.94
C GLU A 235 -19.06 -4.05 4.52
N PHE A 236 -17.97 -4.58 3.96
CA PHE A 236 -17.94 -5.07 2.58
C PHE A 236 -18.10 -6.59 2.45
N PHE A 237 -18.25 -7.30 3.57
CA PHE A 237 -18.40 -8.76 3.59
C PHE A 237 -19.68 -9.17 4.31
N GLN A 238 -20.30 -10.25 3.85
CA GLN A 238 -21.49 -10.83 4.46
C GLN A 238 -21.14 -11.90 5.50
N HIS A 239 -19.96 -12.55 5.36
CA HIS A 239 -19.50 -13.65 6.20
C HIS A 239 -18.29 -13.23 7.05
N ALA A 240 -18.31 -13.62 8.32
CA ALA A 240 -17.24 -13.34 9.25
C ALA A 240 -15.91 -13.98 8.83
N GLU A 241 -15.96 -15.16 8.23
CA GLU A 241 -14.82 -15.93 7.74
C GLU A 241 -14.06 -15.15 6.65
N THR A 242 -14.78 -14.46 5.77
CA THR A 242 -14.19 -13.60 4.73
C THR A 242 -13.52 -12.37 5.35
N LEU A 243 -14.14 -11.75 6.34
CA LEU A 243 -13.53 -10.65 7.08
C LEU A 243 -12.26 -11.10 7.80
N ASP A 244 -12.28 -12.27 8.43
CA ASP A 244 -11.13 -12.82 9.13
C ASP A 244 -9.97 -13.14 8.16
N GLU A 245 -10.26 -13.70 6.99
CA GLU A 245 -9.27 -13.92 5.93
C GLU A 245 -8.70 -12.59 5.40
N PHE A 246 -9.55 -11.58 5.15
CA PHE A 246 -9.12 -10.24 4.76
C PHE A 246 -8.15 -9.64 5.80
N ARG A 247 -8.51 -9.69 7.08
CA ARG A 247 -7.66 -9.22 8.18
C ARG A 247 -6.37 -10.02 8.26
N ARG A 248 -6.45 -11.36 8.18
CA ARG A 248 -5.29 -12.25 8.23
C ARG A 248 -4.28 -11.87 7.15
N VAL A 249 -4.72 -11.75 5.90
CA VAL A 249 -3.82 -11.41 4.78
C VAL A 249 -3.17 -10.05 4.98
N LEU A 250 -3.89 -9.04 5.50
CA LEU A 250 -3.33 -7.71 5.76
C LEU A 250 -2.30 -7.69 6.89
N THR A 251 -2.33 -8.65 7.84
CA THR A 251 -1.27 -8.77 8.86
C THR A 251 0.06 -9.26 8.30
N LEU A 252 0.06 -9.88 7.11
CA LEU A 252 1.27 -10.44 6.49
C LEU A 252 2.13 -9.37 5.79
N CYS A 253 1.68 -8.14 5.68
CA CYS A 253 2.44 -7.07 5.02
C CYS A 253 3.78 -6.84 5.72
N ASP A 254 4.90 -7.17 5.05
CA ASP A 254 6.25 -7.05 5.59
C ASP A 254 6.65 -5.62 5.96
N PHE A 255 6.03 -4.64 5.33
CA PHE A 255 6.27 -3.23 5.58
C PHE A 255 5.78 -2.76 6.96
N ILE A 256 4.86 -3.49 7.59
CA ILE A 256 4.41 -3.22 8.96
C ILE A 256 5.59 -3.31 9.94
N TYR A 257 6.57 -4.18 9.67
CA TYR A 257 7.76 -4.35 10.50
C TYR A 257 8.82 -3.27 10.29
N LEU A 258 8.76 -2.51 9.18
CA LEU A 258 9.67 -1.41 8.90
C LEU A 258 9.24 -0.10 9.58
N VAL A 259 7.95 0.02 9.87
CA VAL A 259 7.40 1.09 10.70
C VAL A 259 7.19 0.50 12.09
N PRO A 260 8.04 0.81 13.09
CA PRO A 260 7.86 0.26 14.41
C PRO A 260 6.52 0.76 14.97
N LEU A 261 5.55 -0.15 15.03
CA LEU A 261 4.24 0.12 15.60
C LEU A 261 4.33 0.15 17.12
N PRO A 262 3.42 0.87 17.80
CA PRO A 262 3.33 0.82 19.25
C PRO A 262 3.18 -0.61 19.76
N LEU A 263 3.86 -0.98 20.83
CA LEU A 263 3.75 -2.30 21.43
C LEU A 263 2.30 -2.62 21.84
N GLY A 264 1.90 -3.88 21.69
CA GLY A 264 0.58 -4.38 22.10
C GLY A 264 -0.56 -3.91 21.18
N VAL A 265 -0.29 -3.68 19.89
CA VAL A 265 -1.31 -3.47 18.86
C VAL A 265 -1.32 -4.62 17.86
N SER A 266 -2.49 -4.93 17.30
CA SER A 266 -2.63 -5.69 16.05
C SER A 266 -2.73 -4.69 14.90
N ALA A 267 -2.02 -4.92 13.80
CA ALA A 267 -2.04 -4.01 12.65
C ALA A 267 -2.40 -4.73 11.36
N TYR A 268 -3.16 -4.03 10.54
CA TYR A 268 -3.73 -4.48 9.27
C TYR A 268 -3.49 -3.39 8.24
N ALA A 269 -2.51 -3.55 7.37
CA ALA A 269 -2.12 -2.46 6.50
C ALA A 269 -1.58 -2.92 5.15
N LYS A 270 -1.50 -1.99 4.20
CA LYS A 270 -0.74 -2.16 2.97
C LYS A 270 0.11 -0.92 2.70
N SER A 271 1.34 -1.15 2.31
CA SER A 271 2.28 -0.10 1.91
C SER A 271 2.45 -0.03 0.40
N GLY A 272 2.97 1.09 -0.06
CA GLY A 272 3.42 1.29 -1.42
C GLY A 272 4.71 2.09 -1.48
N ASN A 273 5.52 1.78 -2.49
CA ASN A 273 6.75 2.51 -2.74
C ASN A 273 7.03 2.57 -4.25
N ALA A 274 7.63 3.66 -4.68
CA ALA A 274 8.25 3.81 -5.97
C ALA A 274 9.52 4.62 -5.82
N ASP A 275 10.57 4.19 -6.53
CA ASP A 275 11.83 4.91 -6.67
C ASP A 275 12.21 4.90 -8.15
N ALA A 276 12.21 6.06 -8.75
CA ALA A 276 12.70 6.28 -10.09
C ALA A 276 13.53 7.57 -10.10
N LYS A 277 14.45 7.69 -11.04
CA LYS A 277 15.24 8.91 -11.15
C LYS A 277 14.34 10.12 -11.30
N GLY A 278 14.39 11.01 -10.33
CA GLY A 278 13.60 12.24 -10.30
C GLY A 278 12.26 12.15 -9.55
N PHE A 279 11.71 10.95 -9.27
CA PHE A 279 10.43 10.81 -8.54
C PHE A 279 10.48 9.68 -7.51
N HIS A 280 9.96 9.95 -6.34
CA HIS A 280 9.85 9.01 -5.23
C HIS A 280 8.46 9.07 -4.60
N ALA A 281 7.99 7.93 -4.14
CA ALA A 281 6.74 7.83 -3.40
C ALA A 281 6.84 6.80 -2.28
N ARG A 282 6.23 7.12 -1.15
CA ARG A 282 5.97 6.18 -0.05
C ARG A 282 4.54 6.36 0.43
N SER A 283 3.91 5.26 0.72
CA SER A 283 2.59 5.23 1.32
C SER A 283 2.47 4.09 2.30
N ILE A 284 1.67 4.28 3.34
CA ILE A 284 1.17 3.22 4.20
C ILE A 284 -0.22 3.61 4.66
N ALA A 285 -1.16 2.68 4.55
CA ALA A 285 -2.51 2.87 5.05
C ALA A 285 -3.06 1.59 5.66
N GLY A 286 -3.92 1.74 6.68
CA GLY A 286 -4.47 0.61 7.38
C GLY A 286 -5.18 0.98 8.68
N GLY A 287 -5.28 0.00 9.55
CA GLY A 287 -5.79 0.16 10.90
C GLY A 287 -4.92 -0.55 11.93
N MET A 288 -4.85 -0.02 13.12
CA MET A 288 -4.32 -0.71 14.30
C MET A 288 -5.40 -0.85 15.37
N LEU A 289 -5.38 -1.98 16.05
CA LEU A 289 -6.30 -2.31 17.14
C LEU A 289 -5.52 -2.58 18.42
N PHE A 290 -5.90 -1.97 19.52
CA PHE A 290 -5.41 -2.28 20.86
C PHE A 290 -6.58 -2.31 21.85
N GLY A 291 -6.74 -3.47 22.52
CA GLY A 291 -7.99 -3.77 23.20
C GLY A 291 -9.15 -3.78 22.19
N ASP A 292 -10.14 -2.94 22.44
CA ASP A 292 -11.30 -2.71 21.56
C ASP A 292 -11.24 -1.37 20.79
N GLN A 293 -10.10 -0.65 20.88
CA GLN A 293 -9.93 0.65 20.27
C GLN A 293 -9.27 0.54 18.91
N TRP A 294 -9.99 0.94 17.86
CA TRP A 294 -9.45 1.12 16.50
C TRP A 294 -8.80 2.48 16.32
N VAL A 295 -7.72 2.50 15.56
CA VAL A 295 -7.13 3.71 14.96
C VAL A 295 -6.84 3.43 13.50
N PHE A 296 -7.48 4.15 12.60
CA PHE A 296 -7.28 4.06 11.15
C PHE A 296 -6.32 5.16 10.72
N PHE A 297 -5.46 4.86 9.77
CA PHE A 297 -4.44 5.79 9.32
C PHE A 297 -4.11 5.63 7.83
N ALA A 298 -3.71 6.74 7.23
CA ALA A 298 -3.05 6.77 5.94
C ALA A 298 -1.99 7.87 5.95
N PHE A 299 -0.77 7.53 5.51
CA PHE A 299 0.35 8.44 5.37
C PHE A 299 0.89 8.32 3.95
N LEU A 300 1.03 9.44 3.25
CA LEU A 300 1.39 9.51 1.85
C LEU A 300 2.46 10.59 1.67
N ILE A 301 3.49 10.30 0.88
CA ILE A 301 4.48 11.28 0.45
C ILE A 301 4.91 11.03 -0.99
N ASN A 302 4.91 12.10 -1.81
CA ASN A 302 5.55 12.12 -3.12
C ASN A 302 6.57 13.25 -3.17
N TRP A 303 7.80 12.96 -3.61
CA TRP A 303 8.84 13.97 -3.69
C TRP A 303 9.77 13.74 -4.88
N TYR A 304 10.53 14.77 -5.22
CA TYR A 304 11.53 14.72 -6.29
C TYR A 304 12.94 14.80 -5.71
N ALA A 305 13.83 13.93 -6.17
CA ALA A 305 15.25 13.93 -5.85
C ALA A 305 16.05 13.42 -7.06
N GLN A 306 17.32 13.86 -7.17
CA GLN A 306 18.18 13.45 -8.29
C GLN A 306 18.69 12.01 -8.15
N GLU A 307 18.83 11.57 -6.92
CA GLU A 307 19.29 10.24 -6.58
C GLU A 307 18.24 9.19 -6.93
N ALA A 308 18.68 7.97 -7.23
CA ALA A 308 17.80 6.84 -7.48
C ALA A 308 17.13 6.34 -6.18
N GLN A 309 17.66 6.68 -5.03
CA GLN A 309 17.14 6.39 -3.69
C GLN A 309 17.45 7.53 -2.74
N ASP A 310 16.51 7.84 -1.84
CA ASP A 310 16.68 8.85 -0.79
C ASP A 310 16.36 8.25 0.60
N PRO A 311 17.31 7.47 1.18
CA PRO A 311 17.09 6.82 2.47
C PRO A 311 16.93 7.82 3.61
N GLY A 312 17.47 9.03 3.48
CA GLY A 312 17.34 10.09 4.49
C GLY A 312 15.89 10.57 4.63
N THR A 313 15.22 10.87 3.52
CA THR A 313 13.80 11.25 3.52
C THR A 313 12.93 10.08 3.97
N VAL A 314 13.20 8.86 3.48
CA VAL A 314 12.47 7.64 3.89
C VAL A 314 12.57 7.42 5.40
N GLY A 315 13.76 7.54 6.00
CA GLY A 315 13.97 7.38 7.44
C GLY A 315 13.20 8.41 8.27
N ARG A 316 13.25 9.69 7.89
CA ARG A 316 12.47 10.75 8.56
C ARG A 316 10.95 10.52 8.44
N TYR A 317 10.48 10.07 7.27
CA TYR A 317 9.07 9.76 7.05
C TYR A 317 8.58 8.64 7.97
N PHE A 318 9.32 7.54 8.08
CA PHE A 318 8.94 6.45 8.99
C PHE A 318 9.05 6.82 10.46
N ALA A 319 10.04 7.61 10.84
CA ALA A 319 10.14 8.12 12.21
C ALA A 319 8.92 8.98 12.58
N ALA A 320 8.49 9.86 11.68
CA ALA A 320 7.30 10.70 11.90
C ALA A 320 6.02 9.86 12.04
N ILE A 321 5.86 8.80 11.23
CA ILE A 321 4.72 7.88 11.34
C ILE A 321 4.72 7.15 12.69
N ASN A 322 5.87 6.57 13.05
CA ASN A 322 6.01 5.85 14.32
C ASN A 322 5.64 6.74 15.51
N GLU A 323 6.24 7.93 15.58
CA GLU A 323 5.98 8.88 16.68
C GLU A 323 4.50 9.30 16.70
N SER A 324 3.89 9.56 15.53
CA SER A 324 2.46 9.87 15.42
C SER A 324 1.58 8.77 16.01
N LEU A 325 1.80 7.52 15.64
CA LEU A 325 1.00 6.39 16.10
C LEU A 325 1.23 6.10 17.59
N MET A 326 2.46 6.29 18.10
CA MET A 326 2.76 6.17 19.52
C MET A 326 2.07 7.25 20.35
N LEU A 327 2.08 8.51 19.90
CA LEU A 327 1.40 9.62 20.56
C LEU A 327 -0.11 9.39 20.62
N VAL A 328 -0.71 8.98 19.50
CA VAL A 328 -2.16 8.69 19.46
C VAL A 328 -2.51 7.54 20.40
N LYS A 329 -1.79 6.41 20.36
CA LYS A 329 -2.04 5.31 21.28
C LYS A 329 -1.92 5.76 22.74
N SER A 330 -0.84 6.48 23.08
CA SER A 330 -0.60 6.95 24.43
C SER A 330 -1.70 7.89 24.93
N SER A 331 -2.24 8.75 24.06
CA SER A 331 -3.34 9.65 24.43
C SER A 331 -4.65 8.91 24.69
N LEU A 332 -4.92 7.83 23.93
CA LEU A 332 -6.12 7.02 24.07
C LEU A 332 -6.04 6.02 25.25
N SER A 333 -4.83 5.70 25.73
CA SER A 333 -4.61 4.76 26.85
C SER A 333 -4.59 5.43 28.22
N LYS A 334 -4.51 6.77 28.29
CA LYS A 334 -4.38 7.52 29.56
C LYS A 334 -5.69 7.72 30.32
N ASP A 335 -6.79 7.22 29.79
CA ASP A 335 -8.12 7.35 30.37
C ASP A 335 -8.71 5.96 30.62
#